data_5bcd4ab16c2675668c6d070250497110
#
_entry.id   5bcd4ab16c2675668c6d070250497110
#
_cell.length_a   1.000
_cell.length_b   1.000
_cell.length_c   1.000
_cell.angle_alpha   90.00
_cell.angle_beta   90.00
_cell.angle_gamma   90.00
#
_symmetry.space_group_name_H-M   'P 1'
#
loop_
_entity.id
_entity.type
_entity.pdbx_description
1 polymer ?
#
loop_
_entity_poly.entity_id
_entity_poly.type
_entity_poly.pdbx_seq_one_letter_code
_entity_poly.pdbx_strand_id
1 'polypeptide(L)'
;MGYDFWDAAGAPGSRCAFAKVTVNGRNLGVYCHVETVREPLLRREFGSDKGTLFEGTVVDFYPEWEGSFERKTGDDKKGRAHLVKVINAMRGGNGEPFFGGDVPGRAWVPDSGAHDAEWFKPAFDDSSWIAGTNGAGYEVGEGFEKLITPNFNFVGQMHYKATSLYLRFPFEIGDLDSINAAKNLLLRMKCDDGFIAYINGHEVARMNAPENAQWDSRATSSGDDGANSTFAAFNINKHRDRLHKGRNLLAIHGLNISPESTDFLMVAELQTNAHDYEDAIWEVIDEEAFYKFWALEGLLSFWDGYSGNRNNYFIYLNPGTGKLHFMPWGADCLFEKYSRLRVDRSSPRSVRLKGLVARKLYQIPSVRKKYAATMKKLMAEHWDEEKLLAETERIEAMVTPHISDYQWRGVRFEAVRDFIRNRRPDVEREINGEDMPLWPR
;
A
#
# COMPACT_ATOMS: atom_id res chain seq x y z
N MET A 1 -12.53 11.61 22.59
CA MET A 1 -12.97 10.20 22.29
C MET A 1 -12.02 9.46 21.34
N GLY A 2 -11.73 9.92 20.14
CA GLY A 2 -10.84 9.17 19.22
C GLY A 2 -9.44 8.93 19.80
N TYR A 3 -8.70 9.97 20.13
CA TYR A 3 -7.36 9.82 20.72
C TYR A 3 -7.37 9.06 22.06
N ASP A 4 -8.41 9.24 22.89
CA ASP A 4 -8.55 8.47 24.14
C ASP A 4 -8.70 6.97 23.85
N PHE A 5 -9.33 6.62 22.71
CA PHE A 5 -9.45 5.24 22.28
C PHE A 5 -8.07 4.65 21.87
N TRP A 6 -7.21 5.43 21.17
CA TRP A 6 -5.83 5.03 20.89
C TRP A 6 -5.04 4.79 22.19
N ASP A 7 -5.11 5.73 23.12
CA ASP A 7 -4.40 5.63 24.40
C ASP A 7 -4.89 4.42 25.23
N ALA A 8 -6.20 4.22 25.35
CA ALA A 8 -6.80 3.07 26.02
C ALA A 8 -6.40 1.72 25.39
N ALA A 9 -6.22 1.69 24.06
CA ALA A 9 -5.73 0.51 23.34
C ALA A 9 -4.20 0.33 23.45
N GLY A 10 -3.50 1.19 24.19
CA GLY A 10 -2.04 1.17 24.35
C GLY A 10 -1.31 1.49 23.04
N ALA A 11 -1.85 2.42 22.25
CA ALA A 11 -1.20 3.02 21.10
C ALA A 11 -1.01 4.52 21.34
N PRO A 12 0.04 5.15 20.80
CA PRO A 12 0.29 6.57 21.04
C PRO A 12 -0.89 7.43 20.62
N GLY A 13 -1.42 8.22 21.55
CA GLY A 13 -2.54 9.13 21.34
C GLY A 13 -2.26 10.53 21.92
N SER A 14 -2.65 11.58 21.19
CA SER A 14 -2.57 12.94 21.69
C SER A 14 -3.62 13.19 22.77
N ARG A 15 -3.25 13.85 23.86
CA ARG A 15 -4.23 14.34 24.86
C ARG A 15 -5.07 15.46 24.28
N CYS A 16 -6.35 15.47 24.61
CA CYS A 16 -7.30 16.45 24.13
C CYS A 16 -8.11 17.08 25.26
N ALA A 17 -8.48 18.35 25.07
CA ALA A 17 -9.42 19.05 25.91
C ALA A 17 -10.30 19.98 25.08
N PHE A 18 -11.56 20.15 25.48
CA PHE A 18 -12.42 21.16 24.86
C PHE A 18 -12.15 22.54 25.46
N ALA A 19 -12.12 23.54 24.59
CA ALA A 19 -11.92 24.95 24.98
C ALA A 19 -13.00 25.82 24.34
N LYS A 20 -13.70 26.63 25.17
CA LYS A 20 -14.53 27.70 24.66
C LYS A 20 -13.61 28.87 24.28
N VAL A 21 -13.69 29.31 23.02
CA VAL A 21 -12.86 30.39 22.51
C VAL A 21 -13.69 31.65 22.33
N THR A 22 -13.19 32.76 22.95
CA THR A 22 -13.79 34.09 22.84
C THR A 22 -12.72 35.09 22.41
N VAL A 23 -12.99 35.85 21.36
CA VAL A 23 -12.08 36.89 20.84
C VAL A 23 -12.83 38.24 20.81
N ASN A 24 -12.29 39.23 21.48
CA ASN A 24 -12.90 40.58 21.59
C ASN A 24 -14.38 40.51 22.02
N GLY A 25 -14.71 39.67 23.02
CA GLY A 25 -16.09 39.47 23.49
C GLY A 25 -17.00 38.63 22.61
N ARG A 26 -16.57 38.27 21.40
CA ARG A 26 -17.34 37.41 20.48
C ARG A 26 -17.05 35.94 20.78
N ASN A 27 -18.08 35.16 21.03
CA ASN A 27 -17.99 33.70 21.14
C ASN A 27 -17.71 33.08 19.78
N LEU A 28 -16.57 32.39 19.61
CA LEU A 28 -16.20 31.62 18.41
C LEU A 28 -16.63 30.16 18.53
N GLY A 29 -17.15 29.73 19.69
CA GLY A 29 -17.61 28.38 19.92
C GLY A 29 -16.60 27.51 20.66
N VAL A 30 -16.76 26.19 20.49
CA VAL A 30 -15.94 25.17 21.14
C VAL A 30 -14.90 24.62 20.18
N TYR A 31 -13.67 24.56 20.64
CA TYR A 31 -12.53 24.01 19.91
C TYR A 31 -11.95 22.83 20.68
N CYS A 32 -11.42 21.85 19.97
CA CYS A 32 -10.62 20.79 20.56
C CYS A 32 -9.16 21.26 20.62
N HIS A 33 -8.62 21.43 21.84
CA HIS A 33 -7.21 21.64 22.06
C HIS A 33 -6.52 20.29 22.06
N VAL A 34 -5.66 20.04 21.07
CA VAL A 34 -4.95 18.76 20.87
C VAL A 34 -3.49 18.93 21.22
N GLU A 35 -2.95 18.02 22.05
CA GLU A 35 -1.52 17.94 22.33
C GLU A 35 -0.73 17.77 21.03
N THR A 36 0.24 18.64 20.78
CA THR A 36 1.11 18.52 19.61
C THR A 36 2.04 17.31 19.74
N VAL A 37 2.25 16.62 18.64
CA VAL A 37 3.22 15.50 18.60
C VAL A 37 4.63 16.09 18.62
N ARG A 38 5.19 16.18 19.82
CA ARG A 38 6.50 16.76 20.15
C ARG A 38 7.13 16.00 21.33
N GLU A 39 8.24 16.54 21.84
CA GLU A 39 9.06 15.91 22.87
C GLU A 39 8.28 15.45 24.12
N PRO A 40 7.27 16.20 24.66
CA PRO A 40 6.51 15.73 25.81
C PRO A 40 5.72 14.46 25.54
N LEU A 41 5.05 14.39 24.36
CA LEU A 41 4.33 13.18 23.93
C LEU A 41 5.32 12.04 23.73
N LEU A 42 6.44 12.27 23.02
CA LEU A 42 7.43 11.23 22.75
C LEU A 42 8.01 10.62 24.04
N ARG A 43 8.30 11.45 25.04
CA ARG A 43 8.75 10.96 26.36
C ARG A 43 7.70 10.12 27.07
N ARG A 44 6.43 10.52 26.97
CA ARG A 44 5.33 9.78 27.59
C ARG A 44 5.13 8.42 26.94
N GLU A 45 5.09 8.37 25.60
CA GLU A 45 4.76 7.15 24.86
C GLU A 45 5.94 6.20 24.69
N PHE A 46 7.16 6.75 24.51
CA PHE A 46 8.33 5.96 24.13
C PHE A 46 9.47 6.01 25.18
N GLY A 47 9.28 6.72 26.29
CA GLY A 47 10.31 6.90 27.32
C GLY A 47 11.50 7.77 26.86
N SER A 48 11.53 8.23 25.63
CA SER A 48 12.61 9.03 25.05
C SER A 48 12.12 9.97 23.95
N ASP A 49 12.67 11.19 23.93
CA ASP A 49 12.48 12.17 22.87
C ASP A 49 13.73 12.33 21.98
N LYS A 50 14.71 11.45 22.13
CA LYS A 50 16.02 11.53 21.44
C LYS A 50 16.04 10.88 20.06
N GLY A 51 14.90 10.36 19.61
CA GLY A 51 14.73 9.81 18.28
C GLY A 51 14.46 10.88 17.23
N THR A 52 14.22 10.44 15.98
CA THR A 52 13.85 11.34 14.89
C THR A 52 12.36 11.25 14.63
N LEU A 53 11.68 12.39 14.64
CA LEU A 53 10.26 12.54 14.38
C LEU A 53 10.05 13.17 13.00
N PHE A 54 9.21 12.53 12.19
CA PHE A 54 8.72 13.07 10.93
C PHE A 54 7.20 13.17 10.91
N GLU A 55 6.67 14.18 10.23
CA GLU A 55 5.26 14.29 9.85
C GLU A 55 5.07 13.80 8.42
N GLY A 56 4.03 12.97 8.21
CA GLY A 56 3.58 12.52 6.92
C GLY A 56 2.32 13.28 6.47
N THR A 57 2.47 14.12 5.44
CA THR A 57 1.39 14.87 4.80
C THR A 57 1.36 14.52 3.33
N VAL A 58 0.42 13.65 2.94
CA VAL A 58 0.29 13.13 1.58
C VAL A 58 1.62 12.57 1.05
N VAL A 59 2.33 11.83 1.91
CA VAL A 59 3.64 11.22 1.62
C VAL A 59 3.63 9.75 2.02
N ASP A 60 4.46 8.93 1.36
CA ASP A 60 4.58 7.49 1.64
C ASP A 60 6.01 7.00 1.33
N PHE A 61 6.28 5.73 1.57
CA PHE A 61 7.61 5.09 1.44
C PHE A 61 7.93 4.70 -0.02
N TYR A 62 7.69 5.60 -0.96
CA TYR A 62 8.12 5.42 -2.35
C TYR A 62 9.61 5.71 -2.52
N PRO A 63 10.28 5.08 -3.52
CA PRO A 63 11.65 5.44 -3.86
C PRO A 63 11.80 6.95 -4.09
N GLU A 64 12.90 7.51 -3.55
CA GLU A 64 13.23 8.94 -3.66
C GLU A 64 12.28 9.91 -2.91
N TRP A 65 11.31 9.36 -2.15
CA TRP A 65 10.37 10.17 -1.36
C TRP A 65 10.80 10.36 0.10
N GLU A 66 11.94 9.80 0.53
CA GLU A 66 12.45 10.01 1.88
C GLU A 66 12.70 11.49 2.21
N GLY A 67 12.95 12.31 1.18
CA GLY A 67 13.07 13.77 1.28
C GLY A 67 11.76 14.50 1.55
N SER A 68 10.62 13.91 1.19
CA SER A 68 9.30 14.53 1.32
C SER A 68 8.71 14.46 2.72
N PHE A 69 9.24 13.61 3.60
CA PHE A 69 8.85 13.60 5.01
C PHE A 69 9.36 14.85 5.75
N GLU A 70 8.46 15.57 6.40
CA GLU A 70 8.84 16.79 7.15
C GLU A 70 9.45 16.42 8.50
N ARG A 71 10.75 16.67 8.69
CA ARG A 71 11.39 16.46 9.99
C ARG A 71 10.93 17.48 11.01
N LYS A 72 10.45 17.03 12.16
CA LYS A 72 10.02 17.87 13.28
C LYS A 72 11.07 17.94 14.39
N THR A 73 11.73 16.83 14.73
CA THR A 73 12.81 16.79 15.74
C THR A 73 13.84 15.70 15.39
N GLY A 74 14.96 15.70 16.08
CA GLY A 74 15.99 14.65 15.99
C GLY A 74 16.98 14.80 14.83
N ASP A 75 17.78 13.78 14.60
CA ASP A 75 18.85 13.73 13.58
C ASP A 75 18.27 13.42 12.20
N ASP A 76 18.31 14.40 11.29
CA ASP A 76 17.75 14.27 9.94
C ASP A 76 18.48 13.19 9.11
N LYS A 77 19.81 13.16 9.14
CA LYS A 77 20.61 12.20 8.37
C LYS A 77 20.32 10.76 8.80
N LYS A 78 20.32 10.52 10.12
CA LYS A 78 20.02 9.19 10.69
C LYS A 78 18.58 8.78 10.39
N GLY A 79 17.63 9.70 10.56
CA GLY A 79 16.23 9.45 10.27
C GLY A 79 15.97 9.10 8.81
N ARG A 80 16.48 9.90 7.85
CA ARG A 80 16.33 9.63 6.42
C ARG A 80 17.02 8.35 5.97
N ALA A 81 18.19 8.04 6.51
CA ALA A 81 18.84 6.75 6.27
C ALA A 81 17.97 5.57 6.72
N HIS A 82 17.16 5.74 7.78
CA HIS A 82 16.21 4.71 8.21
C HIS A 82 14.98 4.65 7.30
N LEU A 83 14.44 5.78 6.81
CA LEU A 83 13.38 5.79 5.80
C LEU A 83 13.80 5.04 4.54
N VAL A 84 15.05 5.23 4.07
CA VAL A 84 15.61 4.46 2.95
C VAL A 84 15.64 2.96 3.25
N LYS A 85 15.94 2.54 4.49
CA LYS A 85 15.85 1.12 4.87
C LYS A 85 14.42 0.58 4.76
N VAL A 86 13.42 1.35 5.20
CA VAL A 86 12.01 0.96 5.03
C VAL A 86 11.64 0.83 3.56
N ILE A 87 12.02 1.82 2.74
CA ILE A 87 11.78 1.79 1.28
C ILE A 87 12.42 0.54 0.66
N ASN A 88 13.65 0.20 1.04
CA ASN A 88 14.35 -0.98 0.53
C ASN A 88 13.70 -2.29 1.02
N ALA A 89 13.31 -2.37 2.30
CA ALA A 89 12.56 -3.52 2.83
C ALA A 89 11.27 -3.75 2.03
N MET A 90 10.59 -2.67 1.64
CA MET A 90 9.39 -2.70 0.82
C MET A 90 9.60 -3.13 -0.64
N ARG A 91 10.83 -3.15 -1.11
CA ARG A 91 11.21 -3.62 -2.45
C ARG A 91 11.40 -5.14 -2.54
N GLY A 92 11.21 -5.87 -1.46
CA GLY A 92 11.41 -7.33 -1.43
C GLY A 92 12.80 -7.75 -0.97
N GLY A 93 13.50 -6.89 -0.21
CA GLY A 93 14.83 -7.16 0.33
C GLY A 93 15.98 -6.76 -0.60
N ASN A 94 17.22 -6.95 -0.10
CA ASN A 94 18.45 -6.51 -0.75
C ASN A 94 19.08 -7.56 -1.69
N GLY A 95 18.24 -8.46 -2.28
CA GLY A 95 18.76 -9.43 -3.26
C GLY A 95 19.07 -8.73 -4.59
N GLU A 96 20.21 -9.03 -5.17
CA GLU A 96 20.51 -8.59 -6.53
C GLU A 96 19.65 -9.38 -7.53
N PRO A 97 19.03 -8.73 -8.51
CA PRO A 97 18.26 -9.43 -9.53
C PRO A 97 19.22 -10.22 -10.44
N PHE A 98 18.92 -11.49 -10.70
CA PHE A 98 19.62 -12.28 -11.70
C PHE A 98 19.01 -12.15 -13.10
N PHE A 99 17.86 -11.47 -13.22
CA PHE A 99 17.22 -11.01 -14.44
C PHE A 99 16.63 -9.62 -14.19
N GLY A 100 16.89 -8.67 -15.10
CA GLY A 100 16.37 -7.28 -14.99
C GLY A 100 17.26 -6.30 -15.74
N GLY A 101 17.04 -5.00 -15.53
CA GLY A 101 17.80 -3.95 -16.22
C GLY A 101 17.63 -4.01 -17.75
N ASP A 102 18.71 -3.82 -18.48
CA ASP A 102 18.71 -3.74 -19.96
C ASP A 102 18.70 -5.11 -20.66
N VAL A 103 18.08 -6.14 -20.06
CA VAL A 103 17.98 -7.47 -20.69
C VAL A 103 17.28 -7.37 -22.04
N PRO A 104 17.89 -7.87 -23.12
CA PRO A 104 17.28 -7.84 -24.46
C PRO A 104 16.09 -8.76 -24.56
N GLY A 105 15.08 -8.32 -25.30
CA GLY A 105 13.85 -9.06 -25.51
C GLY A 105 13.19 -8.76 -26.85
N ARG A 106 12.03 -9.37 -27.03
CA ARG A 106 11.15 -9.21 -28.16
C ARG A 106 9.77 -8.80 -27.69
N ALA A 107 9.10 -7.94 -28.45
CA ALA A 107 7.76 -7.48 -28.13
C ALA A 107 6.87 -7.44 -29.37
N TRP A 108 5.58 -7.71 -29.17
CA TRP A 108 4.57 -7.67 -30.23
C TRP A 108 3.22 -7.24 -29.65
N VAL A 109 2.60 -6.25 -30.29
CA VAL A 109 1.19 -5.92 -30.08
C VAL A 109 0.37 -6.87 -30.94
N PRO A 110 -0.33 -7.85 -30.36
CA PRO A 110 -1.04 -8.87 -31.12
C PRO A 110 -2.22 -8.26 -31.90
N ASP A 111 -2.46 -8.76 -33.10
CA ASP A 111 -3.54 -8.37 -34.00
C ASP A 111 -4.57 -9.48 -34.25
N SER A 112 -4.30 -10.67 -33.73
CA SER A 112 -5.17 -11.84 -33.82
C SER A 112 -4.84 -12.89 -32.75
N GLY A 113 -5.76 -13.81 -32.51
CA GLY A 113 -5.58 -14.94 -31.58
C GLY A 113 -4.79 -16.13 -32.15
N ALA A 114 -4.17 -16.00 -33.32
CA ALA A 114 -3.48 -17.11 -33.98
C ALA A 114 -2.36 -17.75 -33.13
N HIS A 115 -1.77 -17.00 -32.22
CA HIS A 115 -0.65 -17.43 -31.38
C HIS A 115 -0.98 -17.55 -29.90
N ASP A 116 -2.22 -17.36 -29.47
CA ASP A 116 -2.64 -17.32 -28.06
C ASP A 116 -2.18 -18.55 -27.25
N ALA A 117 -2.09 -19.72 -27.87
CA ALA A 117 -1.68 -20.96 -27.21
C ALA A 117 -0.16 -21.22 -27.22
N GLU A 118 0.65 -20.40 -27.89
CA GLU A 118 2.05 -20.77 -28.23
C GLU A 118 3.07 -19.68 -27.91
N TRP A 119 2.71 -18.41 -28.06
CA TRP A 119 3.64 -17.29 -28.00
C TRP A 119 4.52 -17.26 -26.72
N PHE A 120 4.04 -17.77 -25.60
CA PHE A 120 4.75 -17.82 -24.31
C PHE A 120 5.65 -19.05 -24.14
N LYS A 121 5.67 -19.99 -25.11
CA LYS A 121 6.49 -21.19 -25.06
C LYS A 121 7.91 -20.96 -25.60
N PRO A 122 8.95 -21.62 -25.05
CA PRO A 122 10.34 -21.43 -25.48
C PRO A 122 10.60 -21.71 -26.97
N ALA A 123 9.84 -22.64 -27.57
CA ALA A 123 10.02 -23.06 -28.97
C ALA A 123 9.36 -22.10 -30.00
N PHE A 124 8.60 -21.12 -29.56
CA PHE A 124 7.95 -20.14 -30.44
C PHE A 124 8.99 -19.26 -31.15
N ASP A 125 8.86 -19.07 -32.46
CA ASP A 125 9.70 -18.18 -33.24
C ASP A 125 9.21 -16.72 -33.17
N ASP A 126 9.94 -15.91 -32.43
CA ASP A 126 9.69 -14.47 -32.24
C ASP A 126 10.63 -13.60 -33.07
N SER A 127 11.32 -14.15 -34.06
CA SER A 127 12.33 -13.43 -34.87
C SER A 127 11.78 -12.20 -35.60
N SER A 128 10.49 -12.22 -35.94
CA SER A 128 9.78 -11.11 -36.61
C SER A 128 9.32 -10.01 -35.64
N TRP A 129 9.38 -10.24 -34.31
CA TRP A 129 8.92 -9.27 -33.32
C TRP A 129 9.90 -8.13 -33.15
N ILE A 130 9.42 -6.99 -32.63
CA ILE A 130 10.24 -5.82 -32.34
C ILE A 130 11.30 -6.18 -31.30
N ALA A 131 12.56 -5.89 -31.60
CA ALA A 131 13.67 -6.06 -30.68
C ALA A 131 13.84 -4.83 -29.79
N GLY A 132 14.06 -5.02 -28.50
CA GLY A 132 14.29 -3.97 -27.52
C GLY A 132 14.85 -4.52 -26.23
N THR A 133 14.76 -3.74 -25.16
CA THR A 133 15.20 -4.12 -23.82
C THR A 133 14.07 -3.95 -22.81
N ASN A 134 14.18 -4.59 -21.65
CA ASN A 134 13.21 -4.54 -20.56
C ASN A 134 12.83 -3.08 -20.20
N GLY A 135 11.53 -2.82 -20.06
CA GLY A 135 10.96 -1.48 -19.94
C GLY A 135 10.11 -1.13 -21.17
N ALA A 136 8.95 -1.82 -21.29
CA ALA A 136 8.02 -1.67 -22.41
C ALA A 136 6.77 -0.90 -21.96
N GLY A 137 6.22 -0.08 -22.87
CA GLY A 137 4.99 0.65 -22.60
C GLY A 137 4.85 1.90 -23.43
N TYR A 138 4.07 2.85 -22.94
CA TYR A 138 3.98 4.21 -23.47
C TYR A 138 3.49 5.19 -22.39
N GLU A 139 3.75 6.47 -22.61
CA GLU A 139 3.28 7.59 -21.79
C GLU A 139 2.93 8.75 -22.73
N VAL A 140 1.72 9.29 -22.62
CA VAL A 140 1.26 10.46 -23.38
C VAL A 140 1.33 11.73 -22.53
N GLY A 141 1.35 11.57 -21.19
CA GLY A 141 1.49 12.64 -20.21
C GLY A 141 2.88 12.71 -19.59
N GLU A 142 2.92 12.62 -18.27
CA GLU A 142 4.15 12.59 -17.45
C GLU A 142 4.04 11.47 -16.42
N GLY A 143 5.09 10.64 -16.30
CA GLY A 143 5.13 9.58 -15.29
C GLY A 143 6.12 8.46 -15.60
N PHE A 144 5.92 7.74 -16.68
CA PHE A 144 6.68 6.51 -16.98
C PHE A 144 7.79 6.69 -18.04
N GLU A 145 8.00 7.88 -18.59
CA GLU A 145 8.92 8.12 -19.74
C GLU A 145 10.33 7.58 -19.49
N LYS A 146 10.83 7.72 -18.24
CA LYS A 146 12.18 7.29 -17.86
C LYS A 146 12.30 5.78 -17.68
N LEU A 147 11.17 5.06 -17.61
CA LEU A 147 11.10 3.62 -17.42
C LEU A 147 10.91 2.87 -18.73
N ILE A 148 10.52 3.59 -19.79
CA ILE A 148 10.23 3.03 -21.10
C ILE A 148 11.47 3.18 -21.99
N THR A 149 11.93 2.05 -22.53
CA THR A 149 13.08 2.06 -23.44
C THR A 149 12.66 2.49 -24.85
N PRO A 150 13.54 3.18 -25.62
CA PRO A 150 13.14 3.76 -26.91
C PRO A 150 12.53 2.77 -27.91
N ASN A 151 13.08 1.54 -27.97
CA ASN A 151 12.60 0.52 -28.90
C ASN A 151 11.31 -0.18 -28.45
N PHE A 152 10.97 -0.06 -27.16
CA PHE A 152 9.76 -0.64 -26.57
C PHE A 152 8.74 0.43 -26.18
N ASN A 153 8.75 1.57 -26.89
CA ASN A 153 7.69 2.56 -26.82
C ASN A 153 6.59 2.23 -27.85
N PHE A 154 5.43 1.85 -27.35
CA PHE A 154 4.31 1.33 -28.12
C PHE A 154 3.15 2.32 -28.29
N VAL A 155 3.36 3.63 -28.06
CA VAL A 155 2.30 4.64 -28.19
C VAL A 155 1.59 4.56 -29.54
N GLY A 156 2.33 4.40 -30.63
CA GLY A 156 1.77 4.32 -31.97
C GLY A 156 0.99 3.04 -32.29
N GLN A 157 1.24 1.96 -31.57
CA GLN A 157 0.60 0.64 -31.77
C GLN A 157 -0.53 0.37 -30.77
N MET A 158 -0.48 0.94 -29.55
CA MET A 158 -1.43 0.63 -28.49
C MET A 158 -2.44 1.76 -28.23
N HIS A 159 -2.00 3.02 -28.11
CA HIS A 159 -2.87 4.13 -27.76
C HIS A 159 -4.00 4.31 -28.79
N TYR A 160 -5.25 4.23 -28.35
CA TYR A 160 -6.49 4.16 -29.13
C TYR A 160 -6.62 2.94 -30.06
N LYS A 161 -5.81 1.86 -29.88
CA LYS A 161 -5.78 0.73 -30.82
C LYS A 161 -5.85 -0.62 -30.15
N ALA A 162 -5.03 -0.87 -29.12
CA ALA A 162 -4.87 -2.17 -28.51
C ALA A 162 -4.68 -2.06 -26.99
N THR A 163 -5.01 -3.14 -26.27
CA THR A 163 -4.88 -3.25 -24.82
C THR A 163 -3.90 -4.34 -24.39
N SER A 164 -3.40 -5.14 -25.31
CA SER A 164 -2.49 -6.25 -25.03
C SER A 164 -1.12 -6.04 -25.65
N LEU A 165 -0.09 -6.43 -24.91
CA LEU A 165 1.30 -6.48 -25.37
C LEU A 165 1.93 -7.81 -24.94
N TYR A 166 2.53 -8.52 -25.89
CA TYR A 166 3.32 -9.73 -25.61
C TYR A 166 4.80 -9.39 -25.56
N LEU A 167 5.46 -9.82 -24.49
CA LEU A 167 6.89 -9.62 -24.24
C LEU A 167 7.57 -10.95 -24.03
N ARG A 168 8.77 -11.11 -24.57
CA ARG A 168 9.58 -12.32 -24.43
C ARG A 168 11.03 -11.94 -24.14
N PHE A 169 11.56 -12.42 -23.02
CA PHE A 169 12.90 -12.15 -22.55
C PHE A 169 13.65 -13.47 -22.32
N PRO A 170 14.51 -13.91 -23.25
CA PRO A 170 15.43 -15.00 -22.99
C PRO A 170 16.50 -14.55 -21.99
N PHE A 171 16.84 -15.43 -21.04
CA PHE A 171 17.88 -15.16 -20.05
C PHE A 171 18.64 -16.44 -19.66
N GLU A 172 19.83 -16.27 -19.11
CA GLU A 172 20.72 -17.38 -18.73
C GLU A 172 20.85 -17.49 -17.21
N ILE A 173 20.77 -18.72 -16.69
CA ILE A 173 21.06 -19.05 -15.30
C ILE A 173 22.38 -19.84 -15.24
N GLY A 174 23.41 -19.22 -14.69
CA GLY A 174 24.70 -19.88 -14.49
C GLY A 174 24.73 -20.77 -13.25
N ASP A 175 24.16 -20.27 -12.14
CA ASP A 175 24.14 -20.96 -10.84
C ASP A 175 22.69 -21.17 -10.36
N LEU A 176 22.12 -22.31 -10.77
CA LEU A 176 20.77 -22.72 -10.36
C LEU A 176 20.73 -23.18 -8.90
N ASP A 177 21.84 -23.70 -8.37
CA ASP A 177 21.90 -24.20 -6.99
C ASP A 177 21.78 -23.03 -5.99
N SER A 178 22.41 -21.90 -6.27
CA SER A 178 22.25 -20.67 -5.47
C SER A 178 20.80 -20.17 -5.47
N ILE A 179 20.11 -20.21 -6.64
CA ILE A 179 18.70 -19.84 -6.74
C ILE A 179 17.82 -20.80 -5.92
N ASN A 180 18.09 -22.09 -5.99
CA ASN A 180 17.34 -23.11 -5.26
C ASN A 180 17.57 -23.07 -3.75
N ALA A 181 18.77 -22.69 -3.32
CA ALA A 181 19.12 -22.54 -1.91
C ALA A 181 18.52 -21.26 -1.24
N ALA A 182 18.18 -20.26 -2.05
CA ALA A 182 17.59 -19.03 -1.52
C ALA A 182 16.19 -19.29 -0.92
N LYS A 183 15.82 -18.58 0.15
CA LYS A 183 14.52 -18.72 0.80
C LYS A 183 13.37 -18.36 -0.14
N ASN A 184 13.51 -17.27 -0.87
CA ASN A 184 12.50 -16.78 -1.80
C ASN A 184 13.03 -16.62 -3.22
N LEU A 185 12.19 -16.98 -4.18
CA LEU A 185 12.28 -16.63 -5.60
C LEU A 185 11.12 -15.66 -5.89
N LEU A 186 11.48 -14.47 -6.36
CA LEU A 186 10.54 -13.37 -6.56
C LEU A 186 10.53 -12.94 -8.03
N LEU A 187 9.34 -12.84 -8.61
CA LEU A 187 9.09 -12.00 -9.77
C LEU A 187 8.72 -10.60 -9.27
N ARG A 188 9.43 -9.58 -9.74
CA ARG A 188 9.15 -8.19 -9.40
C ARG A 188 8.70 -7.46 -10.66
N MET A 189 7.56 -6.78 -10.55
CA MET A 189 6.95 -6.08 -11.68
C MET A 189 6.70 -4.62 -11.34
N LYS A 190 7.06 -3.72 -12.25
CA LYS A 190 6.38 -2.43 -12.38
C LYS A 190 5.38 -2.62 -13.50
N CYS A 191 4.12 -2.46 -13.21
CA CYS A 191 3.06 -2.82 -14.12
C CYS A 191 1.89 -1.85 -14.01
N ASP A 192 1.47 -1.36 -15.13
CA ASP A 192 0.28 -0.56 -15.33
C ASP A 192 -0.49 -1.13 -16.54
N ASP A 193 -1.68 -1.72 -16.40
CA ASP A 193 -2.56 -2.00 -15.24
C ASP A 193 -2.49 -3.45 -14.76
N GLY A 194 -2.29 -4.40 -15.67
CA GLY A 194 -2.34 -5.83 -15.40
C GLY A 194 -1.34 -6.66 -16.20
N PHE A 195 -1.08 -7.89 -15.76
CA PHE A 195 -0.19 -8.80 -16.48
C PHE A 195 -0.48 -10.27 -16.18
N ILE A 196 0.03 -11.14 -17.06
CA ILE A 196 0.25 -12.57 -16.81
C ILE A 196 1.71 -12.88 -17.16
N ALA A 197 2.45 -13.50 -16.25
CA ALA A 197 3.85 -13.89 -16.46
C ALA A 197 4.03 -15.39 -16.55
N TYR A 198 4.88 -15.81 -17.47
CA TYR A 198 5.20 -17.23 -17.73
C TYR A 198 6.70 -17.43 -17.65
N ILE A 199 7.14 -18.50 -17.01
CA ILE A 199 8.51 -19.01 -17.08
C ILE A 199 8.51 -20.32 -17.85
N ASN A 200 9.29 -20.38 -18.92
CA ASN A 200 9.43 -21.57 -19.78
C ASN A 200 8.09 -22.19 -20.21
N GLY A 201 7.10 -21.35 -20.52
CA GLY A 201 5.77 -21.77 -20.97
C GLY A 201 4.76 -22.08 -19.85
N HIS A 202 5.12 -21.88 -18.59
CA HIS A 202 4.24 -22.11 -17.44
C HIS A 202 3.90 -20.79 -16.75
N GLU A 203 2.62 -20.54 -16.52
CA GLU A 203 2.18 -19.37 -15.76
C GLU A 203 2.73 -19.41 -14.32
N VAL A 204 3.33 -18.32 -13.90
CA VAL A 204 3.95 -18.19 -12.56
C VAL A 204 3.33 -17.09 -11.70
N ALA A 205 2.76 -16.05 -12.32
CA ALA A 205 2.09 -14.96 -11.63
C ALA A 205 1.09 -14.27 -12.57
N ARG A 206 0.06 -13.66 -11.97
CA ARG A 206 -0.86 -12.72 -12.65
C ARG A 206 -1.35 -11.64 -11.70
N MET A 207 -1.71 -10.51 -12.27
CA MET A 207 -2.36 -9.40 -11.56
C MET A 207 -3.32 -8.71 -12.51
N ASN A 208 -4.52 -8.37 -12.02
CA ASN A 208 -5.57 -7.66 -12.78
C ASN A 208 -5.83 -8.26 -14.17
N ALA A 209 -5.76 -9.58 -14.31
CA ALA A 209 -5.91 -10.28 -15.58
C ALA A 209 -7.16 -11.17 -15.57
N PRO A 210 -7.92 -11.26 -16.69
CA PRO A 210 -9.04 -12.17 -16.80
C PRO A 210 -8.58 -13.64 -16.72
N GLU A 211 -9.46 -14.55 -16.29
CA GLU A 211 -9.15 -15.97 -16.13
C GLU A 211 -8.64 -16.61 -17.45
N ASN A 212 -9.32 -16.31 -18.56
CA ASN A 212 -8.99 -16.78 -19.90
C ASN A 212 -8.57 -15.60 -20.78
N ALA A 213 -7.34 -15.11 -20.60
CA ALA A 213 -6.82 -13.99 -21.37
C ALA A 213 -6.55 -14.41 -22.83
N GLN A 214 -6.96 -13.56 -23.76
CA GLN A 214 -6.76 -13.66 -25.20
C GLN A 214 -5.97 -12.46 -25.71
N TRP A 215 -5.61 -12.45 -26.97
CA TRP A 215 -4.82 -11.43 -27.63
C TRP A 215 -5.36 -9.99 -27.48
N ASP A 216 -6.67 -9.83 -27.34
CA ASP A 216 -7.37 -8.55 -27.20
C ASP A 216 -7.89 -8.26 -25.77
N SER A 217 -7.44 -9.06 -24.81
CA SER A 217 -7.86 -8.90 -23.41
C SER A 217 -7.42 -7.57 -22.82
N ARG A 218 -8.16 -7.18 -21.77
CA ARG A 218 -7.92 -5.95 -21.00
C ARG A 218 -7.63 -6.30 -19.54
N ALA A 219 -6.97 -5.39 -18.83
CA ALA A 219 -6.89 -5.47 -17.38
C ALA A 219 -8.30 -5.42 -16.77
N THR A 220 -8.49 -6.14 -15.66
CA THR A 220 -9.77 -6.20 -14.93
C THR A 220 -9.94 -5.07 -13.93
N SER A 221 -8.86 -4.32 -13.66
CA SER A 221 -8.84 -3.18 -12.75
C SER A 221 -7.69 -2.24 -13.14
N SER A 222 -7.89 -0.94 -12.98
CA SER A 222 -6.82 0.06 -13.13
C SER A 222 -5.92 0.09 -11.90
N GLY A 223 -4.67 0.40 -12.11
CA GLY A 223 -3.68 0.62 -11.06
C GLY A 223 -3.68 2.04 -10.46
N ASP A 224 -2.75 2.30 -9.55
CA ASP A 224 -2.41 3.64 -9.04
C ASP A 224 -1.03 3.98 -9.62
N ASP A 225 -0.91 4.97 -10.49
CA ASP A 225 0.29 5.30 -11.26
C ASP A 225 1.52 5.51 -10.37
N GLY A 226 1.34 6.14 -9.19
CA GLY A 226 2.39 6.29 -8.20
C GLY A 226 2.89 4.96 -7.63
N ALA A 227 2.00 3.97 -7.51
CA ALA A 227 2.35 2.62 -7.09
C ALA A 227 2.93 1.79 -8.24
N ASN A 228 2.45 1.99 -9.46
CA ASN A 228 2.84 1.24 -10.66
C ASN A 228 4.28 1.55 -11.10
N SER A 229 4.80 2.74 -10.74
CA SER A 229 6.22 3.09 -10.91
C SER A 229 7.18 2.34 -9.97
N THR A 230 6.66 1.61 -8.98
CA THR A 230 7.46 0.83 -8.01
C THR A 230 7.30 -0.67 -8.24
N PHE A 231 8.36 -1.46 -7.93
CA PHE A 231 8.27 -2.90 -8.03
C PHE A 231 7.29 -3.50 -7.01
N ALA A 232 6.28 -4.21 -7.52
CA ALA A 232 5.51 -5.17 -6.74
C ALA A 232 6.20 -6.54 -6.79
N ALA A 233 6.33 -7.23 -5.66
CA ALA A 233 6.98 -8.53 -5.58
C ALA A 233 5.94 -9.67 -5.49
N PHE A 234 6.11 -10.68 -6.33
CA PHE A 234 5.30 -11.88 -6.39
C PHE A 234 6.17 -13.08 -6.01
N ASN A 235 5.81 -13.77 -4.93
CA ASN A 235 6.51 -14.99 -4.53
C ASN A 235 6.14 -16.13 -5.46
N ILE A 236 7.13 -16.60 -6.22
CA ILE A 236 6.99 -17.67 -7.20
C ILE A 236 7.75 -18.95 -6.78
N ASN A 237 7.97 -19.15 -5.48
CA ASN A 237 8.66 -20.33 -4.93
C ASN A 237 8.13 -21.65 -5.44
N LYS A 238 6.81 -21.79 -5.60
CA LYS A 238 6.15 -23.00 -6.09
C LYS A 238 6.47 -23.34 -7.55
N HIS A 239 7.16 -22.45 -8.26
CA HIS A 239 7.52 -22.61 -9.66
C HIS A 239 9.05 -22.68 -9.87
N ARG A 240 9.84 -22.95 -8.81
CA ARG A 240 11.30 -23.11 -8.93
C ARG A 240 11.71 -24.22 -9.89
N ASP A 241 10.91 -25.29 -9.94
CA ASP A 241 11.06 -26.42 -10.84
C ASP A 241 10.92 -26.06 -12.32
N ARG A 242 10.46 -24.85 -12.63
CA ARG A 242 10.35 -24.33 -14.00
C ARG A 242 11.64 -23.66 -14.49
N LEU A 243 12.58 -23.36 -13.61
CA LEU A 243 13.88 -22.79 -13.95
C LEU A 243 14.88 -23.90 -14.27
N HIS A 244 15.76 -23.64 -15.22
CA HIS A 244 16.79 -24.56 -15.65
C HIS A 244 18.17 -23.88 -15.64
N LYS A 245 19.24 -24.63 -15.42
CA LYS A 245 20.60 -24.14 -15.70
C LYS A 245 20.75 -23.89 -17.20
N GLY A 246 21.34 -22.75 -17.58
CA GLY A 246 21.41 -22.30 -18.95
C GLY A 246 20.22 -21.47 -19.37
N ARG A 247 19.78 -21.61 -20.61
CA ARG A 247 18.79 -20.73 -21.24
C ARG A 247 17.38 -20.94 -20.67
N ASN A 248 16.73 -19.83 -20.28
CA ASN A 248 15.36 -19.74 -19.84
C ASN A 248 14.61 -18.66 -20.63
N LEU A 249 13.29 -18.62 -20.50
CA LEU A 249 12.42 -17.61 -21.08
C LEU A 249 11.49 -17.05 -20.00
N LEU A 250 11.47 -15.73 -19.82
CA LEU A 250 10.38 -15.01 -19.17
C LEU A 250 9.49 -14.43 -20.27
N ALA A 251 8.21 -14.81 -20.31
CA ALA A 251 7.24 -14.22 -21.22
C ALA A 251 6.16 -13.50 -20.41
N ILE A 252 5.70 -12.32 -20.89
CA ILE A 252 4.74 -11.48 -20.18
C ILE A 252 3.64 -11.04 -21.14
N HIS A 253 2.38 -11.30 -20.77
CA HIS A 253 1.22 -10.69 -21.38
C HIS A 253 0.88 -9.44 -20.58
N GLY A 254 1.24 -8.26 -21.05
CA GLY A 254 0.85 -6.98 -20.47
C GLY A 254 -0.56 -6.59 -20.91
N LEU A 255 -1.36 -6.08 -19.97
CA LEU A 255 -2.77 -5.76 -20.16
C LEU A 255 -3.04 -4.32 -19.70
N ASN A 256 -3.51 -3.47 -20.60
CA ASN A 256 -4.01 -2.15 -20.29
C ASN A 256 -5.52 -2.20 -19.97
N ILE A 257 -6.03 -1.26 -19.18
CA ILE A 257 -7.45 -1.17 -18.81
C ILE A 257 -8.32 -0.78 -20.00
N SER A 258 -7.83 0.08 -20.86
CA SER A 258 -8.54 0.53 -22.06
C SER A 258 -7.58 1.01 -23.17
N PRO A 259 -8.01 1.03 -24.43
CA PRO A 259 -7.21 1.62 -25.52
C PRO A 259 -7.01 3.14 -25.35
N GLU A 260 -7.92 3.82 -24.65
CA GLU A 260 -7.90 5.27 -24.40
C GLU A 260 -6.99 5.66 -23.24
N SER A 261 -6.39 4.69 -22.51
CA SER A 261 -5.44 5.00 -21.43
C SER A 261 -4.30 5.85 -21.95
N THR A 262 -3.86 6.81 -21.15
CA THR A 262 -2.75 7.73 -21.50
C THR A 262 -1.39 7.10 -21.26
N ASP A 263 -1.34 5.96 -20.63
CA ASP A 263 -0.14 5.28 -20.15
C ASP A 263 -0.26 3.76 -20.21
N PHE A 264 0.88 3.10 -20.10
CA PHE A 264 1.04 1.65 -19.97
C PHE A 264 2.50 1.33 -19.65
N LEU A 265 2.76 0.44 -18.69
CA LEU A 265 4.12 0.10 -18.28
C LEU A 265 4.28 -1.39 -17.95
N MET A 266 5.36 -2.00 -18.47
CA MET A 266 5.83 -3.34 -18.11
C MET A 266 7.34 -3.34 -17.91
N VAL A 267 7.80 -3.50 -16.66
CA VAL A 267 9.21 -3.71 -16.30
C VAL A 267 9.28 -4.92 -15.37
N ALA A 268 10.14 -5.88 -15.65
CA ALA A 268 10.25 -7.12 -14.89
C ALA A 268 11.65 -7.35 -14.32
N GLU A 269 11.73 -7.98 -13.15
CA GLU A 269 12.95 -8.52 -12.55
C GLU A 269 12.69 -9.89 -11.94
N LEU A 270 13.67 -10.79 -11.99
CA LEU A 270 13.72 -12.00 -11.19
C LEU A 270 14.84 -11.89 -10.17
N GLN A 271 14.50 -12.14 -8.93
CA GLN A 271 15.40 -11.95 -7.79
C GLN A 271 15.26 -13.11 -6.82
N THR A 272 16.37 -13.50 -6.19
CA THR A 272 16.33 -14.34 -5.00
C THR A 272 16.51 -13.50 -3.74
N ASN A 273 15.91 -13.94 -2.64
CA ASN A 273 16.00 -13.26 -1.37
C ASN A 273 16.27 -14.27 -0.23
N ALA A 274 17.20 -13.94 0.64
CA ALA A 274 17.53 -14.75 1.82
C ALA A 274 16.51 -14.56 2.97
N HIS A 275 15.76 -13.45 2.96
CA HIS A 275 14.79 -13.09 3.99
C HIS A 275 13.39 -13.01 3.40
N ASP A 276 12.36 -13.27 4.22
CA ASP A 276 10.99 -12.95 3.84
C ASP A 276 10.81 -11.43 3.79
N TYR A 277 10.01 -10.98 2.84
CA TYR A 277 9.61 -9.58 2.71
C TYR A 277 8.98 -9.05 4.02
N GLU A 278 8.18 -9.88 4.67
CA GLU A 278 7.56 -9.61 5.97
C GLU A 278 8.62 -9.39 7.05
N ASP A 279 9.60 -10.28 7.15
CA ASP A 279 10.70 -10.18 8.13
C ASP A 279 11.51 -8.89 7.94
N ALA A 280 11.84 -8.53 6.70
CA ALA A 280 12.62 -7.34 6.39
C ALA A 280 11.91 -6.03 6.82
N ILE A 281 10.59 -5.99 6.72
CA ILE A 281 9.80 -4.83 7.20
C ILE A 281 9.80 -4.77 8.73
N TRP A 282 9.66 -5.91 9.40
CA TRP A 282 9.64 -5.96 10.86
C TRP A 282 11.01 -5.74 11.53
N GLU A 283 12.10 -5.77 10.76
CA GLU A 283 13.40 -5.29 11.23
C GLU A 283 13.45 -3.76 11.36
N VAL A 284 12.68 -3.02 10.57
CA VAL A 284 12.75 -1.54 10.47
C VAL A 284 11.51 -0.82 11.00
N ILE A 285 10.38 -1.50 11.07
CA ILE A 285 9.11 -1.02 11.65
C ILE A 285 8.77 -1.90 12.86
N ASP A 286 8.26 -1.31 13.94
CA ASP A 286 7.77 -2.08 15.08
C ASP A 286 6.48 -2.82 14.69
N GLU A 287 6.54 -4.14 14.67
CA GLU A 287 5.48 -4.99 14.16
C GLU A 287 4.19 -4.85 14.97
N GLU A 288 4.26 -5.01 16.30
CA GLU A 288 3.07 -4.97 17.14
C GLU A 288 2.42 -3.58 17.14
N ALA A 289 3.24 -2.54 17.24
CA ALA A 289 2.76 -1.16 17.19
C ALA A 289 2.11 -0.84 15.85
N PHE A 290 2.66 -1.33 14.72
CA PHE A 290 2.09 -1.09 13.39
C PHE A 290 0.75 -1.81 13.20
N TYR A 291 0.64 -3.08 13.58
CA TYR A 291 -0.65 -3.80 13.51
C TYR A 291 -1.73 -3.10 14.33
N LYS A 292 -1.39 -2.65 15.53
CA LYS A 292 -2.30 -1.92 16.41
C LYS A 292 -2.72 -0.59 15.80
N PHE A 293 -1.76 0.22 15.34
CA PHE A 293 -2.01 1.49 14.66
C PHE A 293 -2.94 1.31 13.45
N TRP A 294 -2.60 0.39 12.56
CA TRP A 294 -3.34 0.11 11.34
C TRP A 294 -4.77 -0.42 11.61
N ALA A 295 -4.91 -1.34 12.56
CA ALA A 295 -6.22 -1.87 12.95
C ALA A 295 -7.10 -0.78 13.62
N LEU A 296 -6.51 0.14 14.41
CA LEU A 296 -7.23 1.27 14.98
C LEU A 296 -7.70 2.26 13.92
N GLU A 297 -6.89 2.57 12.91
CA GLU A 297 -7.35 3.36 11.75
C GLU A 297 -8.54 2.70 11.06
N GLY A 298 -8.48 1.37 10.90
CA GLY A 298 -9.59 0.57 10.38
C GLY A 298 -10.80 0.63 11.29
N LEU A 299 -10.68 0.32 12.57
CA LEU A 299 -11.78 0.23 13.55
C LEU A 299 -12.50 1.55 13.72
N LEU A 300 -11.76 2.64 13.87
CA LEU A 300 -12.30 3.99 14.02
C LEU A 300 -12.71 4.65 12.68
N SER A 301 -12.49 3.95 11.57
CA SER A 301 -12.74 4.45 10.22
C SER A 301 -12.02 5.78 9.92
N PHE A 302 -10.74 5.86 10.30
CA PHE A 302 -9.90 7.03 10.03
C PHE A 302 -9.48 7.06 8.57
N TRP A 303 -10.39 7.58 7.71
CA TRP A 303 -10.18 7.55 6.27
C TRP A 303 -9.08 8.53 5.80
N ASP A 304 -8.79 9.60 6.55
CA ASP A 304 -7.76 10.59 6.21
C ASP A 304 -6.43 10.34 6.96
N GLY A 305 -6.26 9.17 7.53
CA GLY A 305 -5.02 8.72 8.16
C GLY A 305 -4.02 8.12 7.15
N TYR A 306 -2.96 7.51 7.66
CA TYR A 306 -1.92 6.87 6.85
C TYR A 306 -2.47 5.80 5.91
N SER A 307 -3.15 4.81 6.46
CA SER A 307 -3.64 3.68 5.66
C SER A 307 -4.83 4.03 4.77
N GLY A 308 -5.56 5.11 5.09
CA GLY A 308 -6.71 5.59 4.34
C GLY A 308 -6.37 6.58 3.22
N ASN A 309 -5.42 7.47 3.44
CA ASN A 309 -5.09 8.55 2.51
C ASN A 309 -3.62 8.98 2.50
N ARG A 310 -2.72 8.25 3.16
CA ARG A 310 -1.29 8.62 3.29
C ARG A 310 -1.08 10.00 3.92
N ASN A 311 -1.99 10.40 4.80
CA ASN A 311 -2.05 11.73 5.40
C ASN A 311 -2.20 11.64 6.92
N ASN A 312 -2.11 12.75 7.61
CA ASN A 312 -2.41 12.87 9.04
C ASN A 312 -1.76 11.80 9.93
N TYR A 313 -0.45 11.63 9.80
CA TYR A 313 0.31 10.73 10.64
C TYR A 313 1.70 11.27 10.97
N PHE A 314 2.26 10.78 12.04
CA PHE A 314 3.66 10.95 12.39
C PHE A 314 4.36 9.60 12.41
N ILE A 315 5.65 9.60 12.16
CA ILE A 315 6.52 8.44 12.38
C ILE A 315 7.68 8.85 13.29
N TYR A 316 7.98 8.00 14.25
CA TYR A 316 9.05 8.20 15.20
C TYR A 316 10.07 7.06 15.13
N LEU A 317 11.31 7.39 14.80
CA LEU A 317 12.42 6.46 14.91
C LEU A 317 12.83 6.40 16.38
N ASN A 318 12.37 5.36 17.08
CA ASN A 318 12.62 5.19 18.49
C ASN A 318 14.08 4.75 18.72
N PRO A 319 14.89 5.49 19.46
CA PRO A 319 16.29 5.14 19.69
C PRO A 319 16.48 3.90 20.57
N GLY A 320 15.46 3.51 21.36
CA GLY A 320 15.50 2.33 22.22
C GLY A 320 15.33 1.01 21.45
N THR A 321 14.51 1.01 20.40
CA THR A 321 14.25 -0.17 19.56
C THR A 321 14.97 -0.12 18.22
N GLY A 322 15.36 1.07 17.76
CA GLY A 322 15.90 1.27 16.41
C GLY A 322 14.84 1.14 15.29
N LYS A 323 13.55 1.09 15.64
CA LYS A 323 12.43 0.88 14.71
C LYS A 323 11.54 2.09 14.60
N LEU A 324 10.80 2.21 13.48
CA LEU A 324 9.76 3.21 13.30
C LEU A 324 8.47 2.82 14.00
N HIS A 325 7.84 3.81 14.62
CA HIS A 325 6.50 3.73 15.20
C HIS A 325 5.60 4.77 14.54
N PHE A 326 4.39 4.38 14.18
CA PHE A 326 3.38 5.25 13.58
C PHE A 326 2.47 5.83 14.66
N MET A 327 2.06 7.08 14.48
CA MET A 327 1.14 7.79 15.39
C MET A 327 0.09 8.54 14.59
N PRO A 328 -1.18 8.58 15.03
CA PRO A 328 -2.24 9.34 14.36
C PRO A 328 -2.09 10.83 14.60
N TRP A 329 -2.51 11.63 13.63
CA TRP A 329 -2.65 13.09 13.74
C TRP A 329 -3.93 13.56 13.05
N GLY A 330 -4.41 14.77 13.34
CA GLY A 330 -5.57 15.34 12.64
C GLY A 330 -6.80 14.45 12.63
N ALA A 331 -7.10 13.80 13.76
CA ALA A 331 -8.15 12.78 13.88
C ALA A 331 -9.57 13.42 13.92
N ASP A 332 -9.88 14.26 12.95
CA ASP A 332 -11.20 14.91 12.75
C ASP A 332 -12.12 14.18 11.78
N CYS A 333 -11.60 13.13 11.13
CA CYS A 333 -12.30 12.30 10.15
C CYS A 333 -12.58 10.88 10.68
N LEU A 334 -12.82 10.73 11.97
CA LEU A 334 -13.17 9.47 12.63
C LEU A 334 -14.68 9.21 12.63
N PHE A 335 -15.06 7.95 12.84
CA PHE A 335 -16.45 7.50 12.97
C PHE A 335 -17.32 7.80 11.75
N GLU A 336 -16.71 7.89 10.59
CA GLU A 336 -17.39 8.04 9.31
C GLU A 336 -17.39 6.71 8.54
N LYS A 337 -18.56 6.19 8.18
CA LYS A 337 -18.69 4.90 7.48
C LYS A 337 -17.96 4.89 6.13
N TYR A 338 -17.96 6.02 5.44
CA TYR A 338 -17.33 6.19 4.14
C TYR A 338 -16.42 7.40 4.14
N SER A 339 -15.32 7.29 3.44
CA SER A 339 -14.48 8.43 3.11
C SER A 339 -15.30 9.50 2.38
N ARG A 340 -15.00 10.76 2.67
CA ARG A 340 -15.50 11.89 1.86
C ARG A 340 -14.87 11.91 0.47
N LEU A 341 -13.72 11.26 0.31
CA LEU A 341 -13.12 10.95 -0.98
C LEU A 341 -13.89 9.77 -1.61
N ARG A 342 -14.41 9.96 -2.83
CA ARG A 342 -15.29 8.99 -3.51
C ARG A 342 -14.65 7.62 -3.79
N VAL A 343 -13.33 7.53 -3.75
CA VAL A 343 -12.53 6.35 -4.11
C VAL A 343 -12.65 5.15 -3.16
N ASP A 344 -13.20 5.33 -1.97
CA ASP A 344 -13.13 4.32 -0.88
C ASP A 344 -14.39 3.46 -0.72
N ARG A 345 -15.39 3.61 -1.59
CA ARG A 345 -16.69 2.92 -1.43
C ARG A 345 -16.64 1.42 -1.73
N SER A 346 -15.61 0.98 -2.46
CA SER A 346 -15.38 -0.43 -2.81
C SER A 346 -14.42 -1.15 -1.85
N SER A 347 -13.77 -0.43 -0.94
CA SER A 347 -12.84 -1.00 0.03
C SER A 347 -13.55 -1.75 1.14
N PRO A 348 -12.93 -2.81 1.71
CA PRO A 348 -13.35 -3.36 2.98
C PRO A 348 -13.46 -2.25 4.04
N ARG A 349 -14.53 -2.28 4.86
CA ARG A 349 -14.80 -1.22 5.84
C ARG A 349 -13.90 -1.26 7.06
N SER A 350 -13.34 -2.44 7.33
CA SER A 350 -12.49 -2.74 8.50
C SER A 350 -11.00 -2.64 8.20
N VAL A 351 -10.59 -2.51 6.95
CA VAL A 351 -9.19 -2.34 6.55
C VAL A 351 -9.04 -1.21 5.54
N ARG A 352 -7.92 -0.49 5.63
CA ARG A 352 -7.55 0.61 4.73
C ARG A 352 -6.20 0.29 4.11
N LEU A 353 -6.04 0.48 2.78
CA LEU A 353 -4.90 0.00 2.01
C LEU A 353 -4.31 1.03 1.03
N LYS A 354 -4.53 2.32 1.27
CA LYS A 354 -3.88 3.38 0.49
C LYS A 354 -2.41 3.53 0.84
N GLY A 355 -2.06 3.42 2.14
CA GLY A 355 -0.67 3.43 2.59
C GLY A 355 0.11 2.24 2.03
N LEU A 356 1.30 2.50 1.48
CA LEU A 356 2.11 1.51 0.76
C LEU A 356 2.52 0.33 1.66
N VAL A 357 2.90 0.59 2.92
CA VAL A 357 3.26 -0.47 3.88
C VAL A 357 2.05 -1.37 4.15
N ALA A 358 0.90 -0.77 4.48
CA ALA A 358 -0.34 -1.51 4.74
C ALA A 358 -0.76 -2.34 3.52
N ARG A 359 -0.74 -1.75 2.32
CA ARG A 359 -1.13 -2.41 1.08
C ARG A 359 -0.25 -3.61 0.73
N LYS A 360 1.07 -3.44 0.82
CA LYS A 360 2.01 -4.52 0.48
C LYS A 360 1.97 -5.65 1.50
N LEU A 361 1.93 -5.33 2.78
CA LEU A 361 1.80 -6.32 3.84
C LEU A 361 0.49 -7.11 3.75
N TYR A 362 -0.61 -6.46 3.38
CA TYR A 362 -1.92 -7.12 3.28
C TYR A 362 -1.98 -8.23 2.21
N GLN A 363 -1.08 -8.23 1.23
CA GLN A 363 -0.99 -9.31 0.23
C GLN A 363 -0.50 -10.64 0.85
N ILE A 364 0.13 -10.60 2.03
CA ILE A 364 0.70 -11.75 2.73
C ILE A 364 -0.40 -12.42 3.59
N PRO A 365 -0.68 -13.72 3.41
CA PRO A 365 -1.73 -14.41 4.17
C PRO A 365 -1.54 -14.38 5.69
N SER A 366 -0.29 -14.56 6.19
CA SER A 366 0.05 -14.47 7.61
C SER A 366 -0.30 -13.11 8.20
N VAL A 367 0.01 -12.04 7.48
CA VAL A 367 -0.29 -10.66 7.85
C VAL A 367 -1.81 -10.41 7.93
N ARG A 368 -2.58 -10.87 6.95
CA ARG A 368 -4.06 -10.73 7.01
C ARG A 368 -4.65 -11.42 8.22
N LYS A 369 -4.19 -12.65 8.52
CA LYS A 369 -4.63 -13.38 9.73
C LYS A 369 -4.28 -12.63 11.01
N LYS A 370 -3.06 -12.11 11.11
CA LYS A 370 -2.61 -11.34 12.28
C LYS A 370 -3.37 -10.01 12.40
N TYR A 371 -3.65 -9.33 11.29
CA TYR A 371 -4.51 -8.14 11.24
C TYR A 371 -5.92 -8.46 11.75
N ALA A 372 -6.55 -9.53 11.25
CA ALA A 372 -7.87 -9.97 11.70
C ALA A 372 -7.89 -10.29 13.20
N ALA A 373 -6.86 -10.99 13.71
CA ALA A 373 -6.72 -11.29 15.14
C ALA A 373 -6.57 -10.01 15.96
N THR A 374 -5.76 -9.04 15.50
CA THR A 374 -5.58 -7.73 16.17
C THR A 374 -6.89 -6.95 16.19
N MET A 375 -7.64 -6.92 15.09
CA MET A 375 -8.95 -6.26 15.01
C MET A 375 -9.95 -6.88 16.00
N LYS A 376 -10.05 -8.23 16.05
CA LYS A 376 -10.92 -8.94 16.98
C LYS A 376 -10.55 -8.64 18.44
N LYS A 377 -9.26 -8.62 18.77
CA LYS A 377 -8.75 -8.29 20.09
C LYS A 377 -9.15 -6.87 20.49
N LEU A 378 -8.89 -5.88 19.64
CA LEU A 378 -9.26 -4.48 19.89
C LEU A 378 -10.76 -4.31 20.09
N MET A 379 -11.58 -5.00 19.29
CA MET A 379 -13.05 -4.98 19.46
C MET A 379 -13.49 -5.62 20.77
N ALA A 380 -12.89 -6.73 21.18
CA ALA A 380 -13.27 -7.41 22.41
C ALA A 380 -12.84 -6.63 23.67
N GLU A 381 -11.67 -6.02 23.64
CA GLU A 381 -11.08 -5.37 24.82
C GLU A 381 -11.49 -3.89 24.97
N HIS A 382 -11.75 -3.19 23.85
CA HIS A 382 -11.90 -1.73 23.85
C HIS A 382 -13.19 -1.21 23.21
N TRP A 383 -13.89 -1.99 22.35
CA TRP A 383 -15.11 -1.54 21.69
C TRP A 383 -16.33 -1.88 22.56
N ASP A 384 -16.58 -1.04 23.57
CA ASP A 384 -17.74 -1.12 24.46
C ASP A 384 -18.79 -0.10 23.97
N GLU A 385 -19.82 -0.56 23.28
CA GLU A 385 -20.85 0.28 22.66
C GLU A 385 -21.54 1.17 23.70
N GLU A 386 -21.89 0.63 24.87
CA GLU A 386 -22.60 1.38 25.91
C GLU A 386 -21.74 2.54 26.43
N LYS A 387 -20.47 2.27 26.74
CA LYS A 387 -19.53 3.31 27.18
C LYS A 387 -19.26 4.35 26.10
N LEU A 388 -19.09 3.93 24.84
CA LEU A 388 -18.86 4.87 23.73
C LEU A 388 -20.08 5.75 23.47
N LEU A 389 -21.30 5.21 23.55
CA LEU A 389 -22.55 5.97 23.42
C LEU A 389 -22.71 6.95 24.60
N ALA A 390 -22.53 6.50 25.83
CA ALA A 390 -22.58 7.36 27.01
C ALA A 390 -21.54 8.50 26.96
N GLU A 391 -20.30 8.22 26.47
CA GLU A 391 -19.29 9.24 26.27
C GLU A 391 -19.70 10.25 25.20
N THR A 392 -20.37 9.82 24.12
CA THR A 392 -20.90 10.71 23.09
C THR A 392 -21.97 11.65 23.69
N GLU A 393 -22.88 11.13 24.53
CA GLU A 393 -23.90 11.91 25.22
C GLU A 393 -23.28 12.90 26.22
N ARG A 394 -22.28 12.47 26.97
CA ARG A 394 -21.53 13.34 27.90
C ARG A 394 -20.86 14.51 27.17
N ILE A 395 -20.21 14.22 26.04
CA ILE A 395 -19.56 15.25 25.21
C ILE A 395 -20.62 16.20 24.66
N GLU A 396 -21.71 15.71 24.10
CA GLU A 396 -22.81 16.53 23.57
C GLU A 396 -23.36 17.47 24.63
N ALA A 397 -23.71 16.95 25.81
CA ALA A 397 -24.21 17.76 26.91
C ALA A 397 -23.22 18.85 27.35
N MET A 398 -21.93 18.52 27.36
CA MET A 398 -20.88 19.46 27.77
C MET A 398 -20.65 20.58 26.74
N VAL A 399 -20.66 20.26 25.43
CA VAL A 399 -20.25 21.24 24.40
C VAL A 399 -21.44 22.04 23.85
N THR A 400 -22.67 21.47 23.82
CA THR A 400 -23.87 22.08 23.26
C THR A 400 -24.14 23.49 23.76
N PRO A 401 -24.07 23.81 25.06
CA PRO A 401 -24.32 25.17 25.57
C PRO A 401 -23.30 26.21 25.07
N HIS A 402 -22.22 25.79 24.45
CA HIS A 402 -21.09 26.64 24.09
C HIS A 402 -20.80 26.66 22.58
N ILE A 403 -21.47 25.81 21.81
CA ILE A 403 -21.34 25.76 20.33
C ILE A 403 -21.86 27.09 19.75
N SER A 404 -21.14 27.65 18.77
CA SER A 404 -21.62 28.82 18.02
C SER A 404 -22.61 28.42 16.93
N ASP A 405 -23.48 29.37 16.50
CA ASP A 405 -24.46 29.14 15.43
C ASP A 405 -23.84 28.61 14.14
N TYR A 406 -22.59 29.02 13.86
CA TYR A 406 -21.85 28.55 12.70
C TYR A 406 -21.48 27.06 12.83
N GLN A 407 -21.05 26.63 14.03
CA GLN A 407 -20.64 25.28 14.30
C GLN A 407 -21.81 24.28 14.28
N TRP A 408 -23.00 24.71 14.66
CA TRP A 408 -24.21 23.89 14.62
C TRP A 408 -24.46 23.21 13.26
N ARG A 409 -24.08 23.85 12.16
CA ARG A 409 -24.20 23.32 10.82
C ARG A 409 -23.34 22.08 10.58
N GLY A 410 -22.27 21.92 11.34
CA GLY A 410 -21.32 20.82 11.25
C GLY A 410 -21.51 19.68 12.27
N VAL A 411 -22.39 19.89 13.26
CA VAL A 411 -22.64 18.90 14.33
C VAL A 411 -23.20 17.59 13.78
N ARG A 412 -22.65 16.46 14.22
CA ARG A 412 -23.01 15.12 13.73
C ARG A 412 -23.08 14.06 14.85
N PHE A 413 -23.54 14.41 16.05
CA PHE A 413 -23.57 13.47 17.19
C PHE A 413 -24.31 12.18 16.88
N GLU A 414 -25.49 12.24 16.25
CA GLU A 414 -26.26 11.04 15.93
C GLU A 414 -25.56 10.16 14.88
N ALA A 415 -24.92 10.76 13.89
CA ALA A 415 -24.14 9.98 12.92
C ALA A 415 -22.96 9.21 13.55
N VAL A 416 -22.34 9.79 14.58
CA VAL A 416 -21.30 9.11 15.38
C VAL A 416 -21.90 7.95 16.18
N ARG A 417 -23.07 8.16 16.82
CA ARG A 417 -23.78 7.09 17.55
C ARG A 417 -24.20 5.95 16.63
N ASP A 418 -24.72 6.28 15.46
CA ASP A 418 -25.10 5.28 14.44
C ASP A 418 -23.87 4.49 13.97
N PHE A 419 -22.73 5.14 13.80
CA PHE A 419 -21.48 4.45 13.50
C PHE A 419 -21.10 3.49 14.64
N ILE A 420 -21.15 3.93 15.89
CA ILE A 420 -20.81 3.11 17.05
C ILE A 420 -21.71 1.86 17.11
N ARG A 421 -23.04 2.03 17.00
CA ARG A 421 -24.03 0.93 17.05
C ARG A 421 -23.82 -0.11 15.95
N ASN A 422 -23.40 0.33 14.77
CA ASN A 422 -23.26 -0.52 13.59
C ASN A 422 -21.85 -1.06 13.37
N ARG A 423 -20.83 -0.57 14.11
CA ARG A 423 -19.44 -0.88 13.79
C ARG A 423 -19.08 -2.35 13.98
N ARG A 424 -19.47 -2.93 15.09
CA ARG A 424 -19.19 -4.36 15.38
C ARG A 424 -19.75 -5.27 14.27
N PRO A 425 -21.07 -5.24 13.94
CA PRO A 425 -21.59 -6.09 12.87
C PRO A 425 -21.01 -5.75 11.49
N ASP A 426 -20.57 -4.51 11.22
CA ASP A 426 -19.90 -4.14 9.98
C ASP A 426 -18.54 -4.83 9.86
N VAL A 427 -17.74 -4.85 10.95
CA VAL A 427 -16.42 -5.49 10.98
C VAL A 427 -16.56 -7.02 10.98
N GLU A 428 -17.45 -7.59 11.77
CA GLU A 428 -17.65 -9.05 11.87
C GLU A 428 -18.08 -9.67 10.54
N ARG A 429 -18.83 -8.94 9.70
CA ARG A 429 -19.16 -9.40 8.33
C ARG A 429 -17.97 -9.48 7.39
N GLU A 430 -16.95 -8.67 7.62
CA GLU A 430 -15.73 -8.65 6.77
C GLU A 430 -14.70 -9.65 7.26
N ILE A 431 -14.64 -9.93 8.57
CA ILE A 431 -13.74 -10.94 9.13
C ILE A 431 -14.42 -12.32 9.03
N ASN A 432 -14.15 -13.02 7.94
CA ASN A 432 -14.68 -14.36 7.73
C ASN A 432 -13.72 -15.41 8.33
N GLY A 433 -14.04 -15.92 9.53
CA GLY A 433 -13.19 -16.87 10.22
C GLY A 433 -11.90 -16.21 10.78
N GLU A 434 -10.73 -16.65 10.30
CA GLU A 434 -9.42 -16.18 10.76
C GLU A 434 -8.72 -15.25 9.75
N ASP A 435 -9.34 -14.97 8.60
CA ASP A 435 -8.75 -14.17 7.52
C ASP A 435 -9.64 -12.99 7.14
N MET A 436 -9.06 -12.02 6.47
CA MET A 436 -9.71 -10.87 5.87
C MET A 436 -9.88 -11.08 4.36
N PRO A 437 -10.88 -10.43 3.72
CA PRO A 437 -11.03 -10.53 2.27
C PRO A 437 -9.79 -9.99 1.54
N LEU A 438 -9.45 -10.59 0.40
CA LEU A 438 -8.38 -10.08 -0.48
C LEU A 438 -8.76 -8.70 -1.05
N TRP A 439 -7.81 -7.80 -1.02
CA TRP A 439 -7.90 -6.45 -1.59
C TRP A 439 -6.70 -6.17 -2.50
N PRO A 440 -6.88 -5.38 -3.58
CA PRO A 440 -8.14 -5.12 -4.29
C PRO A 440 -8.67 -6.39 -4.94
N ARG A 441 -9.98 -6.46 -5.13
CA ARG A 441 -10.61 -7.55 -5.89
C ARG A 441 -10.53 -7.23 -7.36
#